data_ab6a575a900ad1007bb196ef7429ef2a
#
_entry.id   ab6a575a900ad1007bb196ef7429ef2a
#
_cell.length_a   1.000
_cell.length_b   1.000
_cell.length_c   1.000
_cell.angle_alpha   90.00
_cell.angle_beta   90.00
_cell.angle_gamma   90.00
#
_symmetry.space_group_name_H-M   'P 1'
#
loop_
_entity.id
_entity.type
_entity.pdbx_description
1 polymer ?
#
loop_
_entity_poly.entity_id
_entity_poly.type
_entity_poly.pdbx_seq_one_letter_code
_entity_poly.pdbx_strand_id
1 'polypeptide(L)'
;MAKVYQANEIKNIALMGGSGSGKTTLMESMLFECGVIKRRGTVETQSTVCDYFPVEKEYGYSVFSTVCNIEFNNKKLNIIDCPGSDDFCGGAITALHVADTAIITLTANGGVEVGTQNNFRRAEKAKKPIAFVINKCDHENADFERTFNELKEVFGNKCTLFQYPINAGKDFNAAIDVLQGKMLVWKAEGGAPEAKDIPESEKATVEEIRAQLLEIGRASCRERV
;
A
#
# COMPACT_ATOMS: atom_id res chain seq x y z
N MET A 1 -5.05 27.63 13.82
CA MET A 1 -3.58 27.56 13.84
C MET A 1 -3.19 26.22 13.23
N ALA A 2 -2.13 26.16 12.41
CA ALA A 2 -1.63 24.89 11.92
C ALA A 2 -1.11 24.03 13.09
N LYS A 3 -1.45 22.74 13.11
CA LYS A 3 -0.97 21.80 14.13
C LYS A 3 0.55 21.62 14.00
N VAL A 4 1.28 21.77 15.10
CA VAL A 4 2.72 21.55 15.14
C VAL A 4 2.96 20.10 15.55
N TYR A 5 3.73 19.36 14.74
CA TYR A 5 4.06 17.97 14.98
C TYR A 5 5.50 17.85 15.47
N GLN A 6 5.74 16.95 16.43
CA GLN A 6 7.09 16.56 16.84
C GLN A 6 7.69 15.61 15.81
N ALA A 7 9.01 15.50 15.76
CA ALA A 7 9.71 14.67 14.78
C ALA A 7 9.28 13.19 14.81
N ASN A 8 8.99 12.62 15.97
CA ASN A 8 8.48 11.26 16.14
C ASN A 8 7.02 11.06 15.68
N GLU A 9 6.30 12.15 15.45
CA GLU A 9 4.92 12.16 14.96
C GLU A 9 4.84 12.29 13.45
N ILE A 10 5.95 12.59 12.79
CA ILE A 10 6.06 12.68 11.33
C ILE A 10 6.62 11.37 10.79
N LYS A 11 5.99 10.83 9.75
CA LYS A 11 6.44 9.63 9.04
C LYS A 11 6.45 9.90 7.55
N ASN A 12 7.55 9.51 6.91
CA ASN A 12 7.73 9.66 5.47
C ASN A 12 7.63 8.29 4.80
N ILE A 13 6.78 8.17 3.81
CA ILE A 13 6.47 6.92 3.11
C ILE A 13 6.77 7.10 1.62
N ALA A 14 7.58 6.21 1.04
CA ALA A 14 7.74 6.12 -0.41
C ALA A 14 6.71 5.11 -0.95
N LEU A 15 5.78 5.58 -1.78
CA LEU A 15 4.81 4.74 -2.47
C LEU A 15 5.36 4.36 -3.83
N MET A 16 5.72 3.10 -3.99
CA MET A 16 6.44 2.55 -5.13
C MET A 16 5.63 1.41 -5.77
N GLY A 17 6.06 0.96 -6.94
CA GLY A 17 5.43 -0.17 -7.65
C GLY A 17 5.48 0.04 -9.16
N GLY A 18 5.16 -0.99 -9.93
CA GLY A 18 5.13 -0.94 -11.39
C GLY A 18 4.12 0.07 -11.95
N SER A 19 4.25 0.42 -13.23
CA SER A 19 3.24 1.21 -13.91
C SER A 19 1.90 0.48 -13.89
N GLY A 20 0.79 1.21 -13.69
CA GLY A 20 -0.55 0.61 -13.62
C GLY A 20 -0.87 -0.17 -12.34
N SER A 21 0.03 -0.27 -11.34
CA SER A 21 -0.25 -0.95 -10.06
C SER A 21 -1.26 -0.22 -9.17
N GLY A 22 -1.63 1.02 -9.52
CA GLY A 22 -2.66 1.80 -8.82
C GLY A 22 -2.14 2.67 -7.67
N LYS A 23 -0.85 3.02 -7.66
CA LYS A 23 -0.24 3.92 -6.64
C LYS A 23 -0.99 5.24 -6.51
N THR A 24 -1.10 5.98 -7.60
CA THR A 24 -1.78 7.29 -7.64
C THR A 24 -3.25 7.18 -7.23
N THR A 25 -3.95 6.12 -7.65
CA THR A 25 -5.34 5.85 -7.22
C THR A 25 -5.43 5.54 -5.73
N LEU A 26 -4.46 4.80 -5.18
CA LEU A 26 -4.36 4.54 -3.75
C LEU A 26 -4.10 5.83 -2.97
N MET A 27 -3.20 6.68 -3.46
CA MET A 27 -2.93 8.00 -2.88
C MET A 27 -4.19 8.88 -2.86
N GLU A 28 -4.90 8.99 -3.99
CA GLU A 28 -6.16 9.73 -4.08
C GLU A 28 -7.20 9.23 -3.07
N SER A 29 -7.28 7.91 -2.90
CA SER A 29 -8.18 7.31 -1.90
C SER A 29 -7.78 7.68 -0.48
N MET A 30 -6.50 7.63 -0.13
CA MET A 30 -6.01 8.03 1.19
C MET A 30 -6.26 9.51 1.47
N LEU A 31 -6.04 10.39 0.49
CA LEU A 31 -6.32 11.83 0.62
C LEU A 31 -7.81 12.10 0.84
N PHE A 32 -8.68 11.37 0.15
CA PHE A 32 -10.12 11.49 0.27
C PHE A 32 -10.62 10.99 1.63
N GLU A 33 -10.23 9.80 2.06
CA GLU A 33 -10.65 9.21 3.35
C GLU A 33 -10.14 10.02 4.56
N CYS A 34 -8.98 10.67 4.44
CA CYS A 34 -8.46 11.57 5.46
C CYS A 34 -9.04 13.01 5.37
N GLY A 35 -9.98 13.26 4.45
CA GLY A 35 -10.64 14.56 4.30
C GLY A 35 -9.76 15.68 3.76
N VAL A 36 -8.60 15.37 3.18
CA VAL A 36 -7.70 16.36 2.57
C VAL A 36 -8.28 16.90 1.27
N ILE A 37 -8.91 16.01 0.50
CA ILE A 37 -9.65 16.36 -0.73
C ILE A 37 -11.13 16.03 -0.57
N LYS A 38 -11.99 16.85 -1.19
CA LYS A 38 -13.45 16.67 -1.12
C LYS A 38 -14.00 15.71 -2.16
N ARG A 39 -13.24 15.45 -3.20
CA ARG A 39 -13.61 14.56 -4.31
C ARG A 39 -12.37 13.79 -4.74
N ARG A 40 -12.53 12.49 -4.90
CA ARG A 40 -11.46 11.62 -5.43
C ARG A 40 -11.29 11.84 -6.92
N GLY A 41 -10.07 12.17 -7.34
CA GLY A 41 -9.69 12.25 -8.75
C GLY A 41 -9.44 10.87 -9.34
N THR A 42 -9.42 10.79 -10.66
CA THR A 42 -9.02 9.58 -11.39
C THR A 42 -8.01 9.92 -12.49
N VAL A 43 -7.18 8.95 -12.84
CA VAL A 43 -6.18 9.12 -13.91
C VAL A 43 -6.87 9.31 -15.25
N GLU A 44 -7.95 8.57 -15.50
CA GLU A 44 -8.73 8.61 -16.73
C GLU A 44 -9.35 9.99 -16.99
N THR A 45 -9.80 10.66 -15.93
CA THR A 45 -10.36 12.01 -16.03
C THR A 45 -9.31 13.12 -15.85
N GLN A 46 -8.02 12.76 -15.73
CA GLN A 46 -6.89 13.68 -15.54
C GLN A 46 -7.09 14.64 -14.34
N SER A 47 -7.77 14.19 -13.30
CA SER A 47 -8.21 14.99 -12.16
C SER A 47 -7.49 14.65 -10.85
N THR A 48 -6.47 13.78 -10.89
CA THR A 48 -5.67 13.39 -9.73
C THR A 48 -4.86 14.57 -9.19
N VAL A 49 -4.66 14.60 -7.89
CA VAL A 49 -3.84 15.62 -7.22
C VAL A 49 -2.36 15.41 -7.50
N CYS A 50 -1.93 14.16 -7.68
CA CYS A 50 -0.53 13.80 -7.86
C CYS A 50 -0.03 14.09 -9.27
N ASP A 51 -0.80 13.75 -10.31
CA ASP A 51 -0.42 13.94 -11.71
C ASP A 51 -0.91 15.31 -12.19
N TYR A 52 -0.25 16.38 -11.77
CA TYR A 52 -0.68 17.75 -12.08
C TYR A 52 0.08 18.39 -13.24
N PHE A 53 1.22 17.86 -13.65
CA PHE A 53 1.96 18.35 -14.80
C PHE A 53 1.25 18.02 -16.12
N PRO A 54 1.28 18.92 -17.13
CA PRO A 54 0.66 18.68 -18.42
C PRO A 54 1.10 17.36 -19.07
N VAL A 55 2.39 17.02 -18.99
CA VAL A 55 2.94 15.79 -19.55
C VAL A 55 2.35 14.54 -18.91
N GLU A 56 2.14 14.53 -17.60
CA GLU A 56 1.54 13.41 -16.88
C GLU A 56 0.08 13.19 -17.28
N LYS A 57 -0.65 14.31 -17.45
CA LYS A 57 -2.04 14.27 -17.91
C LYS A 57 -2.16 13.81 -19.36
N GLU A 58 -1.27 14.27 -20.24
CA GLU A 58 -1.27 13.89 -21.65
C GLU A 58 -0.98 12.39 -21.84
N TYR A 59 0.01 11.85 -21.11
CA TYR A 59 0.41 10.47 -21.26
C TYR A 59 -0.29 9.49 -20.29
N GLY A 60 -0.99 10.00 -19.27
CA GLY A 60 -1.75 9.18 -18.33
C GLY A 60 -0.90 8.34 -17.38
N TYR A 61 0.34 8.79 -17.09
CA TYR A 61 1.21 8.18 -16.08
C TYR A 61 2.11 9.22 -15.41
N SER A 62 2.52 8.93 -14.19
CA SER A 62 3.39 9.80 -13.38
C SER A 62 4.82 9.81 -13.93
N VAL A 63 5.39 10.98 -14.10
CA VAL A 63 6.79 11.24 -14.53
C VAL A 63 7.63 11.72 -13.34
N PHE A 64 7.03 12.52 -12.48
CA PHE A 64 7.67 13.10 -11.31
C PHE A 64 7.15 12.48 -10.01
N SER A 65 7.96 12.53 -8.96
CA SER A 65 7.50 12.17 -7.62
C SER A 65 6.74 13.33 -7.00
N THR A 66 5.55 13.06 -6.47
CA THR A 66 4.70 14.06 -5.82
C THR A 66 4.58 13.78 -4.33
N VAL A 67 4.71 14.80 -3.51
CA VAL A 67 4.57 14.68 -2.04
C VAL A 67 3.20 15.17 -1.61
N CYS A 68 2.43 14.28 -1.02
CA CYS A 68 1.18 14.62 -0.35
C CYS A 68 1.29 14.33 1.14
N ASN A 69 0.48 15.00 1.95
CA ASN A 69 0.45 14.73 3.38
C ASN A 69 -0.98 14.48 3.86
N ILE A 70 -1.10 13.59 4.82
CA ILE A 70 -2.35 13.27 5.51
C ILE A 70 -2.11 13.27 7.02
N GLU A 71 -3.18 13.53 7.78
CA GLU A 71 -3.19 13.39 9.22
C GLU A 71 -3.97 12.12 9.57
N PHE A 72 -3.33 11.19 10.25
CA PHE A 72 -3.95 9.94 10.67
C PHE A 72 -3.44 9.53 12.05
N ASN A 73 -4.33 9.18 12.96
CA ASN A 73 -4.02 8.75 14.35
C ASN A 73 -3.01 9.68 15.05
N ASN A 74 -3.23 10.99 14.97
CA ASN A 74 -2.37 12.03 15.53
C ASN A 74 -0.93 12.05 14.97
N LYS A 75 -0.69 11.42 13.83
CA LYS A 75 0.57 11.47 13.10
C LYS A 75 0.38 12.23 11.79
N LYS A 76 1.46 12.88 11.35
CA LYS A 76 1.54 13.44 10.00
C LYS A 76 2.29 12.45 9.11
N LEU A 77 1.62 11.95 8.10
CA LEU A 77 2.21 11.06 7.10
C LEU A 77 2.50 11.87 5.84
N ASN A 78 3.77 12.00 5.47
CA ASN A 78 4.18 12.51 4.17
C ASN A 78 4.33 11.32 3.24
N ILE A 79 3.53 11.24 2.20
CA ILE A 79 3.54 10.15 1.25
C ILE A 79 4.08 10.67 -0.07
N ILE A 80 5.11 10.03 -0.57
CA ILE A 80 5.78 10.37 -1.82
C ILE A 80 5.31 9.37 -2.87
N ASP A 81 4.39 9.79 -3.75
CA ASP A 81 3.96 8.99 -4.89
C ASP A 81 5.06 9.01 -5.95
N CYS A 82 5.62 7.84 -6.24
CA CYS A 82 6.75 7.69 -7.15
C CYS A 82 6.30 7.21 -8.53
N PRO A 83 6.95 7.66 -9.62
CA PRO A 83 6.73 7.12 -10.96
C PRO A 83 6.86 5.61 -11.01
N GLY A 84 5.99 4.95 -11.78
CA GLY A 84 5.99 3.49 -11.91
C GLY A 84 6.88 2.95 -13.02
N SER A 85 7.27 3.78 -14.00
CA SER A 85 8.19 3.39 -15.07
C SER A 85 9.64 3.35 -14.57
N ASP A 86 10.39 2.35 -14.99
CA ASP A 86 11.82 2.25 -14.71
C ASP A 86 12.64 3.41 -15.34
N ASP A 87 12.13 4.04 -16.40
CA ASP A 87 12.76 5.22 -17.01
C ASP A 87 12.83 6.43 -16.06
N PHE A 88 11.89 6.51 -15.11
CA PHE A 88 11.80 7.58 -14.13
C PHE A 88 12.21 7.13 -12.72
N CYS A 89 12.98 6.07 -12.60
CA CYS A 89 13.36 5.49 -11.29
C CYS A 89 14.17 6.45 -10.39
N GLY A 90 14.72 7.52 -10.93
CA GLY A 90 15.41 8.56 -10.14
C GLY A 90 14.51 9.15 -9.05
N GLY A 91 13.23 9.35 -9.34
CA GLY A 91 12.24 9.82 -8.35
C GLY A 91 12.07 8.84 -7.19
N ALA A 92 11.95 7.55 -7.48
CA ALA A 92 11.83 6.50 -6.47
C ALA A 92 13.11 6.37 -5.61
N ILE A 93 14.29 6.48 -6.21
CA ILE A 93 15.57 6.46 -5.49
C ILE A 93 15.66 7.66 -4.55
N THR A 94 15.32 8.85 -5.01
CA THR A 94 15.34 10.08 -4.20
C THR A 94 14.35 9.97 -3.03
N ALA A 95 13.13 9.46 -3.28
CA ALA A 95 12.13 9.23 -2.25
C ALA A 95 12.62 8.29 -1.15
N LEU A 96 13.31 7.21 -1.51
CA LEU A 96 13.88 6.27 -0.54
C LEU A 96 14.91 6.90 0.40
N HIS A 97 15.64 7.91 -0.01
CA HIS A 97 16.61 8.58 0.87
C HIS A 97 15.93 9.29 2.05
N VAL A 98 14.74 9.83 1.85
CA VAL A 98 14.01 10.59 2.88
C VAL A 98 12.89 9.80 3.54
N ALA A 99 12.46 8.69 2.95
CA ALA A 99 11.39 7.86 3.49
C ALA A 99 11.85 7.06 4.72
N ASP A 100 10.93 6.83 5.65
CA ASP A 100 11.09 5.91 6.78
C ASP A 100 10.74 4.48 6.36
N THR A 101 9.81 4.33 5.40
CA THR A 101 9.27 3.04 4.94
C THR A 101 8.96 3.11 3.45
N ALA A 102 9.17 2.01 2.74
CA ALA A 102 8.74 1.81 1.37
C ALA A 102 7.46 0.97 1.34
N ILE A 103 6.41 1.47 0.66
CA ILE A 103 5.22 0.68 0.32
C ILE A 103 5.32 0.34 -1.16
N ILE A 104 5.32 -0.95 -1.49
CA ILE A 104 5.39 -1.45 -2.87
C ILE A 104 4.03 -2.01 -3.25
N THR A 105 3.37 -1.34 -4.21
CA THR A 105 2.09 -1.79 -4.75
C THR A 105 2.30 -2.74 -5.93
N LEU A 106 1.54 -3.83 -5.93
CA LEU A 106 1.42 -4.77 -7.03
C LEU A 106 -0.06 -5.14 -7.20
N THR A 107 -0.41 -5.79 -8.29
CA THR A 107 -1.81 -6.13 -8.58
C THR A 107 -2.10 -7.60 -8.35
N ALA A 108 -3.28 -7.92 -7.82
CA ALA A 108 -3.70 -9.30 -7.56
C ALA A 108 -3.84 -10.15 -8.83
N ASN A 109 -4.02 -9.53 -9.99
CA ASN A 109 -4.09 -10.23 -11.27
C ASN A 109 -2.75 -10.34 -11.98
N GLY A 110 -1.80 -9.40 -11.76
CA GLY A 110 -0.47 -9.39 -12.38
C GLY A 110 0.60 -10.14 -11.60
N GLY A 111 0.44 -10.26 -10.29
CA GLY A 111 1.44 -10.91 -9.43
C GLY A 111 2.75 -10.12 -9.29
N VAL A 112 3.85 -10.83 -9.10
CA VAL A 112 5.19 -10.25 -8.92
C VAL A 112 5.85 -9.98 -10.26
N GLU A 113 5.74 -8.75 -10.73
CA GLU A 113 6.36 -8.29 -11.98
C GLU A 113 7.80 -7.80 -11.77
N VAL A 114 8.53 -7.57 -12.89
CA VAL A 114 9.90 -7.03 -12.88
C VAL A 114 9.98 -5.69 -12.13
N GLY A 115 8.98 -4.81 -12.33
CA GLY A 115 8.89 -3.53 -11.61
C GLY A 115 8.80 -3.71 -10.09
N THR A 116 8.09 -4.74 -9.61
CA THR A 116 8.02 -5.08 -8.18
C THR A 116 9.39 -5.51 -7.65
N GLN A 117 10.09 -6.39 -8.37
CA GLN A 117 11.42 -6.86 -7.99
C GLN A 117 12.46 -5.74 -7.97
N ASN A 118 12.43 -4.86 -8.98
CA ASN A 118 13.34 -3.72 -9.07
C ASN A 118 13.13 -2.75 -7.90
N ASN A 119 11.88 -2.45 -7.56
CA ASN A 119 11.55 -1.57 -6.44
C ASN A 119 11.93 -2.19 -5.09
N PHE A 120 11.74 -3.50 -4.93
CA PHE A 120 12.20 -4.22 -3.75
C PHE A 120 13.73 -4.12 -3.57
N ARG A 121 14.50 -4.41 -4.62
CA ARG A 121 15.98 -4.31 -4.58
C ARG A 121 16.45 -2.88 -4.25
N ARG A 122 15.76 -1.85 -4.76
CA ARG A 122 16.07 -0.44 -4.44
C ARG A 122 15.82 -0.15 -2.96
N ALA A 123 14.67 -0.57 -2.42
CA ALA A 123 14.32 -0.38 -1.02
C ALA A 123 15.24 -1.17 -0.07
N GLU A 124 15.58 -2.41 -0.42
CA GLU A 124 16.53 -3.24 0.32
C GLU A 124 17.94 -2.62 0.34
N LYS A 125 18.45 -2.17 -0.81
CA LYS A 125 19.73 -1.44 -0.91
C LYS A 125 19.74 -0.16 -0.06
N ALA A 126 18.59 0.53 0.02
CA ALA A 126 18.42 1.70 0.87
C ALA A 126 18.16 1.34 2.35
N LYS A 127 18.14 0.05 2.69
CA LYS A 127 17.88 -0.50 4.04
C LYS A 127 16.59 0.04 4.66
N LYS A 128 15.53 0.15 3.85
CA LYS A 128 14.22 0.60 4.33
C LYS A 128 13.32 -0.58 4.67
N PRO A 129 12.52 -0.48 5.72
CA PRO A 129 11.42 -1.40 5.95
C PRO A 129 10.48 -1.40 4.73
N ILE A 130 9.99 -2.58 4.35
CA ILE A 130 9.17 -2.76 3.16
C ILE A 130 7.81 -3.33 3.56
N ALA A 131 6.75 -2.73 3.04
CA ALA A 131 5.41 -3.29 3.07
C ALA A 131 4.90 -3.46 1.64
N PHE A 132 4.19 -4.56 1.36
CA PHE A 132 3.53 -4.79 0.09
C PHE A 132 2.04 -4.48 0.19
N VAL A 133 1.48 -3.89 -0.87
CA VAL A 133 0.03 -3.72 -1.04
C VAL A 133 -0.39 -4.46 -2.30
N ILE A 134 -1.09 -5.57 -2.14
CA ILE A 134 -1.72 -6.30 -3.23
C ILE A 134 -3.04 -5.58 -3.55
N ASN A 135 -3.03 -4.85 -4.64
CA ASN A 135 -4.12 -3.99 -5.09
C ASN A 135 -5.00 -4.67 -6.14
N LYS A 136 -6.13 -4.05 -6.48
CA LYS A 136 -7.10 -4.53 -7.47
C LYS A 136 -7.64 -5.93 -7.14
N CYS A 137 -7.93 -6.18 -5.88
CA CYS A 137 -8.54 -7.43 -5.42
C CYS A 137 -9.98 -7.61 -5.93
N ASP A 138 -10.59 -6.56 -6.46
CA ASP A 138 -11.90 -6.51 -7.10
C ASP A 138 -11.89 -6.87 -8.60
N HIS A 139 -10.70 -7.02 -9.19
CA HIS A 139 -10.59 -7.40 -10.60
C HIS A 139 -11.07 -8.85 -10.82
N GLU A 140 -11.75 -9.11 -11.95
CA GLU A 140 -12.30 -10.44 -12.26
C GLU A 140 -11.28 -11.58 -12.27
N ASN A 141 -10.04 -11.27 -12.63
CA ASN A 141 -8.92 -12.21 -12.67
C ASN A 141 -7.98 -12.04 -11.45
N ALA A 142 -8.48 -11.45 -10.35
CA ALA A 142 -7.69 -11.30 -9.13
C ALA A 142 -7.47 -12.66 -8.48
N ASP A 143 -6.20 -12.99 -8.22
CA ASP A 143 -5.79 -14.17 -7.48
C ASP A 143 -4.81 -13.75 -6.38
N PHE A 144 -5.37 -13.48 -5.20
CA PHE A 144 -4.60 -13.02 -4.06
C PHE A 144 -3.65 -14.08 -3.54
N GLU A 145 -4.11 -15.33 -3.44
CA GLU A 145 -3.30 -16.42 -2.89
C GLU A 145 -2.08 -16.72 -3.77
N ARG A 146 -2.28 -16.80 -5.07
CA ARG A 146 -1.19 -16.94 -6.03
C ARG A 146 -0.18 -15.81 -5.88
N THR A 147 -0.65 -14.55 -5.89
CA THR A 147 0.20 -13.37 -5.77
C THR A 147 0.98 -13.35 -4.46
N PHE A 148 0.35 -13.75 -3.35
CA PHE A 148 1.03 -13.83 -2.06
C PHE A 148 2.07 -14.95 -2.01
N ASN A 149 1.79 -16.11 -2.64
CA ASN A 149 2.77 -17.18 -2.75
C ASN A 149 3.96 -16.78 -3.63
N GLU A 150 3.75 -16.09 -4.75
CA GLU A 150 4.82 -15.50 -5.56
C GLU A 150 5.69 -14.52 -4.74
N LEU A 151 5.09 -13.69 -3.87
CA LEU A 151 5.84 -12.81 -2.97
C LEU A 151 6.74 -13.62 -2.03
N LYS A 152 6.25 -14.72 -1.47
CA LYS A 152 7.05 -15.60 -0.60
C LYS A 152 8.18 -16.30 -1.36
N GLU A 153 7.93 -16.76 -2.57
CA GLU A 153 8.94 -17.41 -3.42
C GLU A 153 10.06 -16.45 -3.80
N VAL A 154 9.72 -15.22 -4.19
CA VAL A 154 10.69 -14.25 -4.69
C VAL A 154 11.44 -13.52 -3.57
N PHE A 155 10.74 -13.15 -2.48
CA PHE A 155 11.31 -12.30 -1.41
C PHE A 155 11.51 -13.04 -0.09
N GLY A 156 11.17 -14.32 -0.04
CA GLY A 156 11.41 -15.22 1.09
C GLY A 156 10.26 -15.29 2.11
N ASN A 157 10.37 -16.26 2.99
CA ASN A 157 9.33 -16.62 3.97
C ASN A 157 9.12 -15.58 5.09
N LYS A 158 9.82 -14.44 5.05
CA LYS A 158 9.60 -13.33 5.99
C LYS A 158 8.39 -12.47 5.63
N CYS A 159 7.78 -12.70 4.46
CA CYS A 159 6.54 -12.04 4.07
C CYS A 159 5.38 -12.62 4.90
N THR A 160 4.64 -11.75 5.58
CA THR A 160 3.45 -12.13 6.36
C THR A 160 2.32 -11.15 6.11
N LEU A 161 1.09 -11.56 6.42
CA LEU A 161 -0.11 -10.81 6.12
C LEU A 161 -0.53 -9.93 7.30
N PHE A 162 -0.75 -8.63 7.06
CA PHE A 162 -1.48 -7.75 7.98
C PHE A 162 -2.99 -7.83 7.74
N GLN A 163 -3.36 -7.92 6.47
CA GLN A 163 -4.74 -8.04 6.02
C GLN A 163 -4.80 -8.97 4.81
N TYR A 164 -5.91 -9.66 4.61
CA TYR A 164 -6.16 -10.44 3.41
C TYR A 164 -7.66 -10.46 3.05
N PRO A 165 -7.99 -10.54 1.72
CA PRO A 165 -9.37 -10.60 1.26
C PRO A 165 -9.98 -11.96 1.55
N ILE A 166 -11.29 -12.00 1.83
CA ILE A 166 -12.03 -13.26 1.94
C ILE A 166 -12.52 -13.72 0.56
N ASN A 167 -12.94 -12.78 -0.27
CA ASN A 167 -13.55 -13.02 -1.57
C ASN A 167 -12.92 -12.11 -2.63
N ALA A 168 -11.70 -12.42 -3.07
CA ALA A 168 -11.08 -11.72 -4.19
C ALA A 168 -11.87 -11.98 -5.49
N GLY A 169 -11.92 -10.98 -6.38
CA GLY A 169 -12.67 -11.02 -7.63
C GLY A 169 -13.83 -10.01 -7.67
N LYS A 170 -14.73 -10.17 -8.61
CA LYS A 170 -15.85 -9.21 -8.85
C LYS A 170 -16.72 -8.94 -7.61
N ASP A 171 -16.81 -9.89 -6.71
CA ASP A 171 -17.63 -9.80 -5.49
C ASP A 171 -16.81 -9.38 -4.28
N PHE A 172 -15.58 -8.84 -4.48
CA PHE A 172 -14.74 -8.39 -3.40
C PHE A 172 -15.41 -7.30 -2.56
N ASN A 173 -15.71 -7.62 -1.33
CA ASN A 173 -16.33 -6.70 -0.39
C ASN A 173 -15.87 -6.89 1.06
N ALA A 174 -14.97 -7.84 1.34
CA ALA A 174 -14.56 -8.13 2.70
C ALA A 174 -13.07 -8.49 2.81
N ALA A 175 -12.44 -8.02 3.87
CA ALA A 175 -11.07 -8.35 4.23
C ALA A 175 -10.94 -8.61 5.74
N ILE A 176 -10.04 -9.50 6.13
CA ILE A 176 -9.70 -9.72 7.52
C ILE A 176 -8.50 -8.85 7.89
N ASP A 177 -8.64 -8.09 8.97
CA ASP A 177 -7.56 -7.42 9.66
C ASP A 177 -7.03 -8.32 10.77
N VAL A 178 -5.84 -8.87 10.55
CA VAL A 178 -5.20 -9.84 11.45
C VAL A 178 -4.79 -9.21 12.77
N LEU A 179 -4.35 -7.93 12.75
CA LEU A 179 -3.90 -7.24 13.96
C LEU A 179 -5.07 -6.87 14.85
N GLN A 180 -6.16 -6.36 14.27
CA GLN A 180 -7.36 -5.99 15.01
C GLN A 180 -8.22 -7.21 15.38
N GLY A 181 -8.04 -8.34 14.67
CA GLY A 181 -8.87 -9.52 14.85
C GLY A 181 -10.32 -9.28 14.45
N LYS A 182 -10.54 -8.56 13.35
CA LYS A 182 -11.87 -8.21 12.83
C LYS A 182 -11.94 -8.43 11.33
N MET A 183 -13.14 -8.76 10.88
CA MET A 183 -13.49 -8.75 9.46
C MET A 183 -14.09 -7.40 9.09
N LEU A 184 -13.52 -6.74 8.11
CA LEU A 184 -13.99 -5.46 7.56
C LEU A 184 -14.84 -5.76 6.33
N VAL A 185 -16.09 -5.32 6.33
CA VAL A 185 -17.05 -5.55 5.23
C VAL A 185 -17.49 -4.22 4.66
N TRP A 186 -17.28 -4.02 3.37
CA TRP A 186 -17.73 -2.82 2.65
C TRP A 186 -19.09 -3.04 2.01
N LYS A 187 -19.93 -2.00 2.03
CA LYS A 187 -21.21 -1.98 1.33
C LYS A 187 -21.00 -1.54 -0.12
N ALA A 188 -21.86 -2.02 -1.03
CA ALA A 188 -21.80 -1.63 -2.44
C ALA A 188 -21.94 -0.11 -2.67
N GLU A 189 -22.62 0.58 -1.76
CA GLU A 189 -22.84 2.03 -1.81
C GLU A 189 -21.60 2.84 -1.36
N GLY A 190 -20.53 2.16 -0.96
CA GLY A 190 -19.31 2.79 -0.42
C GLY A 190 -19.44 3.20 1.04
N GLY A 191 -18.46 3.96 1.53
CA GLY A 191 -18.38 4.42 2.91
C GLY A 191 -17.44 3.59 3.78
N ALA A 192 -17.42 3.87 5.08
CA ALA A 192 -16.59 3.15 6.04
C ALA A 192 -17.01 1.68 6.15
N PRO A 193 -16.06 0.74 6.27
CA PRO A 193 -16.37 -0.67 6.43
C PRO A 193 -17.04 -0.93 7.79
N GLU A 194 -17.92 -1.93 7.80
CA GLU A 194 -18.52 -2.45 9.02
C GLU A 194 -17.58 -3.51 9.61
N ALA A 195 -17.17 -3.32 10.86
CA ALA A 195 -16.33 -4.29 11.56
C ALA A 195 -17.18 -5.42 12.13
N LYS A 196 -16.95 -6.65 11.68
CA LYS A 196 -17.61 -7.88 12.13
C LYS A 196 -16.62 -8.81 12.81
N ASP A 197 -17.15 -9.79 13.52
CA ASP A 197 -16.32 -10.84 14.08
C ASP A 197 -15.82 -11.77 12.96
N ILE A 198 -14.63 -12.31 13.16
CA ILE A 198 -14.01 -13.25 12.21
C ILE A 198 -14.84 -14.54 12.15
N PRO A 199 -15.16 -15.05 10.93
CA PRO A 199 -15.81 -16.33 10.75
C PRO A 199 -15.04 -17.46 11.44
N GLU A 200 -15.75 -18.45 11.96
CA GLU A 200 -15.16 -19.58 12.68
C GLU A 200 -14.13 -20.34 11.82
N SER A 201 -14.38 -20.45 10.52
CA SER A 201 -13.47 -21.06 9.54
C SER A 201 -12.11 -20.37 9.44
N GLU A 202 -12.05 -19.07 9.69
CA GLU A 202 -10.85 -18.27 9.53
C GLU A 202 -10.05 -18.06 10.82
N LYS A 203 -10.63 -18.37 11.97
CA LYS A 203 -10.00 -18.10 13.27
C LYS A 203 -8.63 -18.77 13.42
N ALA A 204 -8.51 -20.05 13.05
CA ALA A 204 -7.26 -20.79 13.15
C ALA A 204 -6.17 -20.17 12.27
N THR A 205 -6.51 -19.81 11.03
CA THR A 205 -5.61 -19.14 10.08
C THR A 205 -5.14 -17.77 10.59
N VAL A 206 -6.08 -16.98 11.14
CA VAL A 206 -5.77 -15.67 11.72
C VAL A 206 -4.82 -15.78 12.92
N GLU A 207 -5.03 -16.76 13.80
CA GLU A 207 -4.16 -17.00 14.96
C GLU A 207 -2.74 -17.38 14.53
N GLU A 208 -2.60 -18.24 13.53
CA GLU A 208 -1.30 -18.61 12.97
C GLU A 208 -0.57 -17.40 12.37
N ILE A 209 -1.24 -16.65 11.50
CA ILE A 209 -0.65 -15.45 10.88
C ILE A 209 -0.29 -14.39 11.94
N ARG A 210 -1.13 -14.22 12.95
CA ARG A 210 -0.87 -13.28 14.05
C ARG A 210 0.35 -13.70 14.87
N ALA A 211 0.54 -14.99 15.11
CA ALA A 211 1.73 -15.50 15.77
C ALA A 211 3.01 -15.19 14.98
N GLN A 212 3.00 -15.39 13.65
CA GLN A 212 4.10 -15.04 12.75
C GLN A 212 4.40 -13.53 12.77
N LEU A 213 3.37 -12.67 12.72
CA LEU A 213 3.51 -11.21 12.82
C LEU A 213 4.19 -10.79 14.12
N LEU A 214 3.79 -11.36 15.25
CA LEU A 214 4.36 -11.06 16.56
C LEU A 214 5.81 -11.50 16.66
N GLU A 215 6.17 -12.63 16.05
CA GLU A 215 7.55 -13.12 16.01
C GLU A 215 8.46 -12.17 15.20
N ILE A 216 8.03 -11.74 14.02
CA ILE A 216 8.74 -10.76 13.19
C ILE A 216 8.90 -9.42 13.95
N GLY A 217 7.85 -8.95 14.61
CA GLY A 217 7.90 -7.74 15.41
C GLY A 217 8.91 -7.83 16.57
N ARG A 218 8.99 -8.98 17.24
CA ARG A 218 9.98 -9.23 18.32
C ARG A 218 11.40 -9.30 17.79
N ALA A 219 11.62 -9.93 16.64
CA ALA A 219 12.94 -9.98 15.99
C ALA A 219 13.44 -8.58 15.64
N SER A 220 12.59 -7.77 14.97
CA SER A 220 12.92 -6.37 14.63
C SER A 220 13.24 -5.48 15.84
N CYS A 221 12.61 -5.74 16.99
CA CYS A 221 12.93 -5.00 18.24
C CYS A 221 14.27 -5.41 18.82
N ARG A 222 14.69 -6.67 18.68
CA ARG A 222 15.98 -7.16 19.19
C ARG A 222 17.17 -6.66 18.38
N GLU A 223 17.01 -6.44 17.08
CA GLU A 223 18.07 -5.93 16.21
C GLU A 223 18.34 -4.42 16.38
N ARG A 224 17.49 -3.69 17.12
CA ARG A 224 17.64 -2.24 17.37
C ARG A 224 18.25 -1.90 18.74
N VAL A 225 18.64 -2.88 19.52
CA VAL A 225 19.40 -2.74 20.77
C VAL A 225 20.86 -3.15 20.49
#